data_1bcc5fef8a4cfbd5cd2804b592f7043a
#
_entry.id   1bcc5fef8a4cfbd5cd2804b592f7043a
#
_cell.length_a   1.000
_cell.length_b   1.000
_cell.length_c   1.000
_cell.angle_alpha   90.00
_cell.angle_beta   90.00
_cell.angle_gamma   90.00
#
_symmetry.space_group_name_H-M   'P 1'
#
loop_
_entity.id
_entity.type
_entity.pdbx_description
1 polymer ?
#
loop_
_entity_poly.entity_id
_entity_poly.type
_entity_poly.pdbx_seq_one_letter_code
_entity_poly.pdbx_strand_id
1 'polypeptide(L)'
;GVIPLETVLELVFHRGSTMHHLIPRDEKGRSNYRMGALRPNQFGVGDDGVREYVESVSKASGEFLQIVNYNLAGQQYAVAGTIAGLKALKADSARRVAEYGGKPAFMLVPGIDVPFHSTLLRKGVPEFRDKLDALLPKHIDYRGRLVGRYIPNLVAVPFEMTKEFAAKILEVVPSERIKAALDDPKVWDSYAEDDQKLGRLLLTELLSWQFASPVRWIETQALLFGSAEQGGLGVEEYVEVGLGNAPTLANLGAKTLRLPQFAGRDVTVYNVGRDEGRVYMTDSDSLVADDDADDSVAAPAAASAPAVAAAAPAAVAAAPVTAAPAAAAPAAPAGAPSGAAVADIPFNASDAIAMLLAYSAKVRPDQIGESDTTDTLTNGVSSRRNQLLMDISSELGVASVDGAAEATVKALSALVNKVAPNYKAFGPVLSD
;
A
#
# COMPACT_ATOMS: atom_id res chain seq x y z
N GLY A 1 7.71 -7.90 -17.65
CA GLY A 1 7.83 -6.52 -17.33
C GLY A 1 8.29 -5.63 -18.48
N VAL A 2 7.99 -4.34 -18.33
CA VAL A 2 8.40 -3.30 -19.27
C VAL A 2 9.75 -2.71 -18.87
N ILE A 3 9.98 -2.59 -17.56
CA ILE A 3 11.18 -2.06 -16.94
C ILE A 3 11.85 -3.17 -16.13
N PRO A 4 13.19 -3.33 -16.18
CA PRO A 4 13.91 -4.29 -15.37
C PRO A 4 13.64 -4.10 -13.87
N LEU A 5 13.64 -5.18 -13.09
CA LEU A 5 13.32 -5.14 -11.65
C LEU A 5 14.27 -4.23 -10.88
N GLU A 6 15.56 -4.30 -11.16
CA GLU A 6 16.59 -3.47 -10.51
C GLU A 6 16.31 -1.98 -10.72
N THR A 7 15.99 -1.61 -11.96
CA THR A 7 15.62 -0.22 -12.29
C THR A 7 14.35 0.22 -11.56
N VAL A 8 13.34 -0.67 -11.47
CA VAL A 8 12.11 -0.37 -10.73
C VAL A 8 12.39 -0.15 -9.25
N LEU A 9 13.22 -0.99 -8.62
CA LEU A 9 13.58 -0.86 -7.21
C LEU A 9 14.31 0.46 -6.95
N GLU A 10 15.25 0.83 -7.81
CA GLU A 10 15.98 2.11 -7.71
C GLU A 10 15.04 3.32 -7.88
N LEU A 11 14.15 3.27 -8.87
CA LEU A 11 13.15 4.32 -9.08
C LEU A 11 12.19 4.46 -7.91
N VAL A 12 11.73 3.35 -7.32
CA VAL A 12 10.84 3.36 -6.14
C VAL A 12 11.58 3.95 -4.94
N PHE A 13 12.85 3.62 -4.74
CA PHE A 13 13.68 4.22 -3.69
C PHE A 13 13.80 5.75 -3.88
N HIS A 14 14.16 6.21 -5.07
CA HIS A 14 14.25 7.64 -5.36
C HIS A 14 12.90 8.35 -5.20
N ARG A 15 11.81 7.75 -5.66
CA ARG A 15 10.46 8.28 -5.47
C ARG A 15 10.14 8.47 -3.98
N GLY A 16 10.41 7.45 -3.16
CA GLY A 16 10.19 7.50 -1.72
C GLY A 16 11.06 8.56 -1.04
N SER A 17 12.35 8.61 -1.39
CA SER A 17 13.32 9.59 -0.86
C SER A 17 12.91 11.03 -1.19
N THR A 18 12.58 11.32 -2.45
CA THR A 18 12.11 12.65 -2.87
C THR A 18 10.87 13.07 -2.05
N MET A 19 9.86 12.21 -1.93
CA MET A 19 8.66 12.52 -1.15
C MET A 19 8.97 12.76 0.34
N HIS A 20 9.89 11.97 0.92
CA HIS A 20 10.27 12.10 2.32
C HIS A 20 10.95 13.46 2.59
N HIS A 21 11.91 13.86 1.74
CA HIS A 21 12.67 15.10 1.92
C HIS A 21 11.87 16.37 1.65
N LEU A 22 10.81 16.28 0.86
CA LEU A 22 9.94 17.43 0.57
C LEU A 22 9.12 17.90 1.79
N ILE A 23 8.88 17.02 2.75
CA ILE A 23 7.97 17.29 3.85
C ILE A 23 8.77 17.72 5.08
N PRO A 24 8.48 18.93 5.64
CA PRO A 24 9.11 19.39 6.87
C PRO A 24 8.90 18.41 8.02
N ARG A 25 9.95 18.20 8.80
CA ARG A 25 9.97 17.29 9.93
C ARG A 25 10.48 18.01 11.18
N ASP A 26 9.95 17.62 12.34
CA ASP A 26 10.43 18.10 13.63
C ASP A 26 11.80 17.46 14.01
N GLU A 27 12.35 17.84 15.16
CA GLU A 27 13.62 17.33 15.68
C GLU A 27 13.62 15.81 15.89
N LYS A 28 12.44 15.20 16.07
CA LYS A 28 12.24 13.74 16.17
C LYS A 28 11.95 13.11 14.79
N GLY A 29 12.10 13.86 13.71
CA GLY A 29 11.84 13.40 12.35
C GLY A 29 10.38 13.13 12.03
N ARG A 30 9.42 13.64 12.80
CA ARG A 30 7.98 13.47 12.56
C ARG A 30 7.45 14.60 11.70
N SER A 31 6.61 14.25 10.76
CA SER A 31 5.90 15.22 9.92
C SER A 31 4.57 15.63 10.56
N ASN A 32 4.08 16.83 10.19
CA ASN A 32 2.73 17.29 10.58
C ASN A 32 1.63 16.74 9.64
N TYR A 33 1.94 15.79 8.78
CA TYR A 33 0.98 15.26 7.82
C TYR A 33 0.65 13.80 8.10
N ARG A 34 -0.61 13.42 7.82
CA ARG A 34 -1.12 12.05 7.90
C ARG A 34 -2.09 11.82 6.75
N MET A 35 -2.57 10.58 6.67
CA MET A 35 -3.66 10.21 5.78
C MET A 35 -4.78 9.55 6.56
N GLY A 36 -6.01 9.67 6.07
CA GLY A 36 -7.18 9.02 6.63
C GLY A 36 -8.12 8.50 5.54
N ALA A 37 -8.85 7.44 5.84
CA ALA A 37 -9.92 6.93 5.00
C ALA A 37 -11.25 7.60 5.39
N LEU A 38 -11.95 8.15 4.42
CA LEU A 38 -13.25 8.81 4.57
C LEU A 38 -14.34 8.00 3.86
N ARG A 39 -15.48 7.82 4.53
CA ARG A 39 -16.67 7.12 4.04
C ARG A 39 -17.88 8.07 4.05
N PRO A 40 -18.05 8.92 3.02
CA PRO A 40 -19.04 9.99 3.04
C PRO A 40 -20.48 9.49 3.02
N ASN A 41 -20.74 8.30 2.47
CA ASN A 41 -22.06 7.65 2.52
C ASN A 41 -22.59 7.42 3.96
N GLN A 42 -21.72 7.40 4.97
CA GLN A 42 -22.12 7.22 6.36
C GLN A 42 -22.80 8.47 6.96
N PHE A 43 -22.73 9.59 6.27
CA PHE A 43 -23.42 10.84 6.64
C PHE A 43 -24.14 11.51 5.45
N GLY A 44 -24.55 10.69 4.47
CA GLY A 44 -25.43 11.10 3.39
C GLY A 44 -24.78 11.95 2.29
N VAL A 45 -23.45 11.97 2.19
CA VAL A 45 -22.74 12.66 1.10
C VAL A 45 -22.37 11.66 0.01
N GLY A 46 -22.78 11.96 -1.22
CA GLY A 46 -22.46 11.16 -2.42
C GLY A 46 -21.11 11.51 -3.03
N ASP A 47 -20.80 10.85 -4.16
CA ASP A 47 -19.55 11.04 -4.91
C ASP A 47 -19.37 12.51 -5.35
N ASP A 48 -20.45 13.13 -5.86
CA ASP A 48 -20.41 14.51 -6.37
C ASP A 48 -20.14 15.54 -5.26
N GLY A 49 -20.56 15.28 -4.02
CA GLY A 49 -20.43 16.21 -2.90
C GLY A 49 -19.18 16.05 -2.05
N VAL A 50 -18.45 14.96 -2.18
CA VAL A 50 -17.35 14.65 -1.25
C VAL A 50 -16.17 15.61 -1.35
N ARG A 51 -15.86 16.10 -2.55
CA ARG A 51 -14.80 17.09 -2.77
C ARG A 51 -15.13 18.39 -2.07
N GLU A 52 -16.32 18.95 -2.33
CA GLU A 52 -16.79 20.18 -1.70
C GLU A 52 -16.84 20.04 -0.18
N TYR A 53 -17.26 18.89 0.32
CA TYR A 53 -17.26 18.60 1.76
C TYR A 53 -15.86 18.72 2.36
N VAL A 54 -14.85 18.03 1.81
CA VAL A 54 -13.47 18.07 2.32
C VAL A 54 -12.88 19.47 2.20
N GLU A 55 -13.12 20.18 1.09
CA GLU A 55 -12.70 21.57 0.89
C GLU A 55 -13.36 22.52 1.89
N SER A 56 -14.64 22.32 2.21
CA SER A 56 -15.35 23.14 3.21
C SER A 56 -14.76 23.01 4.60
N VAL A 57 -14.41 21.77 5.01
CA VAL A 57 -13.76 21.51 6.30
C VAL A 57 -12.32 22.09 6.31
N SER A 58 -11.59 21.95 5.21
CA SER A 58 -10.26 22.57 5.06
C SER A 58 -10.33 24.09 5.23
N LYS A 59 -11.27 24.73 4.54
CA LYS A 59 -11.48 26.18 4.64
C LYS A 59 -11.92 26.61 6.05
N ALA A 60 -12.83 25.89 6.65
CA ALA A 60 -13.34 26.21 7.99
C ALA A 60 -12.29 26.06 9.09
N SER A 61 -11.39 25.08 8.95
CA SER A 61 -10.31 24.85 9.92
C SER A 61 -9.05 25.69 9.64
N GLY A 62 -8.90 26.26 8.45
CA GLY A 62 -7.67 26.91 8.00
C GLY A 62 -6.51 25.93 7.76
N GLU A 63 -6.78 24.62 7.71
CA GLU A 63 -5.80 23.56 7.63
C GLU A 63 -5.83 22.87 6.27
N PHE A 64 -4.68 22.32 5.85
CA PHE A 64 -4.61 21.58 4.60
C PHE A 64 -5.33 20.24 4.70
N LEU A 65 -6.29 20.03 3.79
CA LEU A 65 -6.96 18.76 3.52
C LEU A 65 -7.13 18.60 2.02
N GLN A 66 -6.84 17.41 1.50
CA GLN A 66 -7.05 17.09 0.08
C GLN A 66 -7.42 15.63 -0.09
N ILE A 67 -8.43 15.36 -0.93
CA ILE A 67 -8.68 13.98 -1.39
C ILE A 67 -7.53 13.58 -2.32
N VAL A 68 -6.89 12.46 -2.00
CA VAL A 68 -5.71 11.97 -2.71
C VAL A 68 -5.92 10.60 -3.35
N ASN A 69 -6.94 9.85 -2.94
CA ASN A 69 -7.39 8.64 -3.62
C ASN A 69 -8.90 8.62 -3.72
N TYR A 70 -9.39 8.44 -4.93
CA TYR A 70 -10.77 8.17 -5.26
C TYR A 70 -10.92 6.67 -5.45
N ASN A 71 -11.27 5.93 -4.37
CA ASN A 71 -11.19 4.46 -4.34
C ASN A 71 -12.48 3.77 -4.72
N LEU A 72 -13.62 4.23 -4.20
CA LEU A 72 -14.94 3.65 -4.44
C LEU A 72 -16.00 4.77 -4.41
N ALA A 73 -16.72 4.92 -5.52
CA ALA A 73 -17.67 6.01 -5.71
C ALA A 73 -18.68 6.14 -4.56
N GLY A 74 -18.75 7.33 -3.99
CA GLY A 74 -19.59 7.67 -2.85
C GLY A 74 -19.27 6.96 -1.53
N GLN A 75 -18.34 6.00 -1.50
CA GLN A 75 -18.16 5.12 -0.34
C GLN A 75 -16.77 5.15 0.29
N GLN A 76 -15.69 5.37 -0.50
CA GLN A 76 -14.34 5.30 0.07
C GLN A 76 -13.36 6.22 -0.65
N TYR A 77 -12.77 7.13 0.12
CA TYR A 77 -11.77 8.10 -0.32
C TYR A 77 -10.61 8.14 0.67
N ALA A 78 -9.39 8.42 0.18
CA ALA A 78 -8.30 8.76 1.08
C ALA A 78 -8.10 10.28 1.08
N VAL A 79 -7.93 10.84 2.27
CA VAL A 79 -7.67 12.27 2.49
C VAL A 79 -6.30 12.41 3.13
N ALA A 80 -5.43 13.20 2.50
CA ALA A 80 -4.19 13.67 3.10
C ALA A 80 -4.43 15.03 3.77
N GLY A 81 -3.77 15.27 4.89
CA GLY A 81 -3.90 16.55 5.58
C GLY A 81 -2.94 16.71 6.74
N THR A 82 -2.91 17.93 7.29
CA THR A 82 -2.25 18.18 8.58
C THR A 82 -2.95 17.39 9.69
N ILE A 83 -2.22 17.11 10.76
CA ILE A 83 -2.80 16.42 11.93
C ILE A 83 -4.02 17.19 12.45
N ALA A 84 -3.94 18.53 12.51
CA ALA A 84 -5.05 19.38 12.94
C ALA A 84 -6.23 19.32 11.97
N GLY A 85 -5.97 19.39 10.65
CA GLY A 85 -7.00 19.27 9.62
C GLY A 85 -7.73 17.92 9.65
N LEU A 86 -6.99 16.82 9.80
CA LEU A 86 -7.60 15.49 9.90
C LEU A 86 -8.39 15.31 11.21
N LYS A 87 -7.98 15.95 12.31
CA LYS A 87 -8.78 16.01 13.54
C LYS A 87 -10.09 16.77 13.33
N ALA A 88 -10.04 17.92 12.63
CA ALA A 88 -11.24 18.68 12.28
C ALA A 88 -12.18 17.86 11.38
N LEU A 89 -11.65 17.20 10.36
CA LEU A 89 -12.41 16.31 9.47
C LEU A 89 -13.06 15.14 10.24
N LYS A 90 -12.32 14.53 11.17
CA LYS A 90 -12.84 13.47 12.04
C LYS A 90 -13.98 13.97 12.91
N ALA A 91 -13.84 15.14 13.52
CA ALA A 91 -14.85 15.71 14.40
C ALA A 91 -16.12 16.10 13.62
N ASP A 92 -15.99 16.77 12.47
CA ASP A 92 -17.15 17.16 11.65
C ASP A 92 -17.88 15.93 11.08
N SER A 93 -17.14 14.95 10.55
CA SER A 93 -17.74 13.70 10.04
C SER A 93 -18.45 12.91 11.14
N ALA A 94 -17.89 12.87 12.36
CA ALA A 94 -18.53 12.20 13.51
C ALA A 94 -19.84 12.90 13.92
N ARG A 95 -19.87 14.24 13.93
CA ARG A 95 -21.09 15.01 14.19
C ARG A 95 -22.17 14.71 13.14
N ARG A 96 -21.83 14.73 11.86
CA ARG A 96 -22.75 14.42 10.75
C ARG A 96 -23.26 12.97 10.82
N VAL A 97 -22.37 12.02 11.16
CA VAL A 97 -22.76 10.62 11.38
C VAL A 97 -23.77 10.50 12.52
N ALA A 98 -23.60 11.25 13.62
CA ALA A 98 -24.53 11.23 14.75
C ALA A 98 -25.92 11.79 14.35
N GLU A 99 -25.98 12.81 13.49
CA GLU A 99 -27.20 13.36 12.95
C GLU A 99 -27.87 12.44 11.92
N TYR A 100 -27.10 11.77 11.09
CA TYR A 100 -27.59 10.91 10.00
C TYR A 100 -27.92 9.48 10.44
N GLY A 101 -27.26 8.97 11.48
CA GLY A 101 -27.44 7.58 11.99
C GLY A 101 -26.53 6.54 11.35
N GLY A 102 -25.44 6.94 10.69
CA GLY A 102 -24.49 6.04 10.03
C GLY A 102 -23.46 5.42 10.99
N LYS A 103 -22.51 4.71 10.39
CA LYS A 103 -21.34 4.14 11.10
C LYS A 103 -20.17 5.13 11.07
N PRO A 104 -19.11 4.94 11.90
CA PRO A 104 -17.93 5.80 11.87
C PRO A 104 -17.40 6.01 10.45
N ALA A 105 -17.33 7.28 10.03
CA ALA A 105 -17.03 7.66 8.65
C ALA A 105 -15.56 7.94 8.39
N PHE A 106 -14.76 8.18 9.44
CA PHE A 106 -13.36 8.54 9.30
C PHE A 106 -12.45 7.64 10.13
N MET A 107 -11.32 7.20 9.52
CA MET A 107 -10.30 6.40 10.17
C MET A 107 -8.92 6.85 9.69
N LEU A 108 -8.00 7.12 10.62
CA LEU A 108 -6.59 7.38 10.28
C LEU A 108 -5.95 6.12 9.67
N VAL A 109 -5.09 6.32 8.68
CA VAL A 109 -4.24 5.27 8.14
C VAL A 109 -2.94 5.25 8.93
N PRO A 110 -2.64 4.19 9.68
CA PRO A 110 -1.46 4.12 10.51
C PRO A 110 -0.17 4.05 9.68
N GLY A 111 0.92 4.53 10.24
CA GLY A 111 2.26 4.42 9.65
C GLY A 111 2.54 5.34 8.45
N ILE A 112 1.62 6.24 8.08
CA ILE A 112 1.82 7.18 6.99
C ILE A 112 2.00 8.59 7.55
N ASP A 113 3.15 9.18 7.28
CA ASP A 113 3.52 10.54 7.69
C ASP A 113 3.95 11.44 6.51
N VAL A 114 3.59 11.05 5.31
CA VAL A 114 3.75 11.82 4.07
C VAL A 114 2.37 11.99 3.43
N PRO A 115 2.00 13.19 2.96
CA PRO A 115 0.72 13.43 2.29
C PRO A 115 0.80 12.93 0.83
N PHE A 116 0.89 11.59 0.64
CA PHE A 116 1.01 10.96 -0.67
C PHE A 116 -0.07 11.44 -1.62
N HIS A 117 0.27 11.56 -2.90
CA HIS A 117 -0.64 11.96 -3.97
C HIS A 117 -1.26 13.36 -3.81
N SER A 118 -0.73 14.19 -2.90
CA SER A 118 -1.20 15.57 -2.72
C SER A 118 -0.39 16.56 -3.56
N THR A 119 -0.98 17.71 -3.81
CA THR A 119 -0.35 18.83 -4.51
C THR A 119 0.87 19.41 -3.77
N LEU A 120 1.00 19.15 -2.47
CA LEU A 120 2.17 19.55 -1.67
C LEU A 120 3.47 18.92 -2.19
N LEU A 121 3.39 17.76 -2.83
CA LEU A 121 4.54 17.04 -3.36
C LEU A 121 4.98 17.51 -4.76
N ARG A 122 4.24 18.43 -5.39
CA ARG A 122 4.54 18.90 -6.77
C ARG A 122 5.94 19.49 -6.94
N LYS A 123 6.50 20.06 -5.88
CA LYS A 123 7.87 20.61 -5.89
C LYS A 123 8.95 19.55 -6.17
N GLY A 124 8.68 18.28 -5.89
CA GLY A 124 9.59 17.16 -6.15
C GLY A 124 9.49 16.57 -7.54
N VAL A 125 8.50 16.99 -8.34
CA VAL A 125 8.31 16.44 -9.69
C VAL A 125 9.54 16.63 -10.58
N PRO A 126 10.21 17.80 -10.63
CA PRO A 126 11.42 17.96 -11.44
C PRO A 126 12.56 17.02 -11.03
N GLU A 127 12.84 16.91 -9.73
CA GLU A 127 13.89 16.04 -9.22
C GLU A 127 13.64 14.57 -9.57
N PHE A 128 12.43 14.08 -9.34
CA PHE A 128 12.10 12.69 -9.67
C PHE A 128 12.04 12.43 -11.19
N ARG A 129 11.64 13.42 -11.97
CA ARG A 129 11.70 13.38 -13.44
C ARG A 129 13.12 13.17 -13.94
N ASP A 130 14.10 13.89 -13.37
CA ASP A 130 15.50 13.73 -13.73
C ASP A 130 16.02 12.32 -13.42
N LYS A 131 15.55 11.71 -12.32
CA LYS A 131 15.84 10.30 -12.01
C LYS A 131 15.23 9.34 -13.03
N LEU A 132 13.97 9.58 -13.44
CA LEU A 132 13.32 8.79 -14.49
C LEU A 132 14.08 8.91 -15.82
N ASP A 133 14.45 10.13 -16.23
CA ASP A 133 15.20 10.37 -17.45
C ASP A 133 16.58 9.68 -17.45
N ALA A 134 17.23 9.57 -16.27
CA ALA A 134 18.51 8.90 -16.12
C ALA A 134 18.40 7.36 -16.09
N LEU A 135 17.40 6.83 -15.43
CA LEU A 135 17.32 5.41 -15.06
C LEU A 135 16.44 4.57 -15.98
N LEU A 136 15.43 5.15 -16.62
CA LEU A 136 14.60 4.40 -17.55
C LEU A 136 15.45 3.80 -18.68
N PRO A 137 15.18 2.55 -19.11
CA PRO A 137 15.89 1.93 -20.22
C PRO A 137 15.90 2.81 -21.47
N LYS A 138 16.99 2.77 -22.23
CA LYS A 138 17.10 3.55 -23.48
C LYS A 138 16.09 3.09 -24.53
N HIS A 139 15.73 1.80 -24.50
CA HIS A 139 14.77 1.19 -25.41
C HIS A 139 13.67 0.51 -24.60
N ILE A 140 12.44 0.91 -24.86
CA ILE A 140 11.22 0.31 -24.32
C ILE A 140 10.28 0.06 -25.49
N ASP A 141 9.68 -1.11 -25.54
CA ASP A 141 8.62 -1.44 -26.49
C ASP A 141 7.31 -0.78 -26.05
N TYR A 142 7.18 0.53 -26.30
CA TYR A 142 6.00 1.30 -25.91
C TYR A 142 4.74 0.81 -26.61
N ARG A 143 4.81 0.55 -27.94
CA ARG A 143 3.66 0.13 -28.71
C ARG A 143 3.19 -1.28 -28.33
N GLY A 144 4.10 -2.21 -28.25
CA GLY A 144 3.74 -3.60 -27.96
C GLY A 144 3.42 -3.87 -26.49
N ARG A 145 3.90 -3.04 -25.57
CA ARG A 145 3.78 -3.29 -24.13
C ARG A 145 2.88 -2.33 -23.38
N LEU A 146 2.71 -1.09 -23.85
CA LEU A 146 1.98 -0.06 -23.12
C LEU A 146 0.73 0.43 -23.84
N VAL A 147 0.79 0.66 -25.16
CA VAL A 147 -0.36 1.18 -25.92
C VAL A 147 -1.56 0.23 -25.78
N GLY A 148 -2.69 0.79 -25.34
CA GLY A 148 -3.93 0.07 -25.08
C GLY A 148 -3.90 -0.90 -23.89
N ARG A 149 -2.74 -1.09 -23.21
CA ARG A 149 -2.55 -2.09 -22.14
C ARG A 149 -2.24 -1.48 -20.77
N TYR A 150 -1.64 -0.33 -20.76
CA TYR A 150 -1.31 0.38 -19.53
C TYR A 150 -2.34 1.48 -19.26
N ILE A 151 -2.97 1.46 -18.11
CA ILE A 151 -3.89 2.51 -17.65
C ILE A 151 -3.22 3.24 -16.50
N PRO A 152 -2.64 4.43 -16.76
CA PRO A 152 -1.99 5.19 -15.71
C PRO A 152 -2.99 5.83 -14.76
N ASN A 153 -2.73 5.75 -13.44
CA ASN A 153 -3.58 6.36 -12.40
C ASN A 153 -3.77 7.87 -12.58
N LEU A 154 -2.83 8.54 -13.26
CA LEU A 154 -2.88 9.98 -13.45
C LEU A 154 -4.07 10.41 -14.31
N VAL A 155 -4.34 9.69 -15.40
CA VAL A 155 -5.36 10.04 -16.39
C VAL A 155 -6.50 9.04 -16.52
N ALA A 156 -6.35 7.83 -15.96
CA ALA A 156 -7.35 6.76 -15.92
C ALA A 156 -7.94 6.39 -17.29
N VAL A 157 -7.10 6.43 -18.35
CA VAL A 157 -7.42 5.97 -19.70
C VAL A 157 -6.28 5.14 -20.25
N PRO A 158 -6.49 4.25 -21.24
CA PRO A 158 -5.41 3.48 -21.86
C PRO A 158 -4.32 4.40 -22.41
N PHE A 159 -3.07 4.00 -22.18
CA PHE A 159 -1.91 4.70 -22.71
C PHE A 159 -1.93 4.69 -24.24
N GLU A 160 -1.79 5.86 -24.83
CA GLU A 160 -1.71 6.07 -26.26
C GLU A 160 -0.54 7.01 -26.59
N MET A 161 -0.01 6.88 -27.81
CA MET A 161 1.08 7.75 -28.31
C MET A 161 0.50 8.79 -29.29
N THR A 162 -0.44 9.61 -28.78
CA THR A 162 -1.24 10.57 -29.58
C THR A 162 -1.28 11.94 -28.91
N LYS A 163 -1.63 12.97 -29.70
CA LYS A 163 -1.84 14.35 -29.19
C LYS A 163 -2.98 14.40 -28.17
N GLU A 164 -4.03 13.66 -28.43
CA GLU A 164 -5.22 13.58 -27.57
C GLU A 164 -4.88 12.99 -26.21
N PHE A 165 -4.03 11.96 -26.16
CA PHE A 165 -3.55 11.39 -24.90
C PHE A 165 -2.63 12.37 -24.15
N ALA A 166 -1.72 13.04 -24.85
CA ALA A 166 -0.86 14.08 -24.27
C ALA A 166 -1.71 15.23 -23.71
N ALA A 167 -2.76 15.67 -24.41
CA ALA A 167 -3.68 16.70 -23.94
C ALA A 167 -4.37 16.28 -22.63
N LYS A 168 -4.79 15.01 -22.49
CA LYS A 168 -5.37 14.49 -21.22
C LYS A 168 -4.39 14.60 -20.04
N ILE A 169 -3.10 14.48 -20.27
CA ILE A 169 -2.10 14.72 -19.19
C ILE A 169 -2.15 16.19 -18.77
N LEU A 170 -2.23 17.13 -19.71
CA LEU A 170 -2.30 18.58 -19.41
C LEU A 170 -3.59 18.98 -18.68
N GLU A 171 -4.71 18.29 -18.92
CA GLU A 171 -5.97 18.54 -18.18
C GLU A 171 -5.81 18.26 -16.67
N VAL A 172 -4.89 17.35 -16.31
CA VAL A 172 -4.70 16.91 -14.92
C VAL A 172 -3.53 17.63 -14.25
N VAL A 173 -2.42 17.85 -14.99
CA VAL A 173 -1.17 18.39 -14.43
C VAL A 173 -0.54 19.42 -15.34
N PRO A 174 0.10 20.48 -14.79
CA PRO A 174 0.74 21.52 -15.58
C PRO A 174 2.12 21.06 -16.07
N SER A 175 2.18 20.07 -16.96
CA SER A 175 3.43 19.58 -17.54
C SER A 175 3.95 20.54 -18.60
N GLU A 176 5.02 21.28 -18.30
CA GLU A 176 5.67 22.19 -19.26
C GLU A 176 6.25 21.44 -20.47
N ARG A 177 6.71 20.20 -20.27
CA ARG A 177 7.25 19.38 -21.37
C ARG A 177 6.16 18.98 -22.36
N ILE A 178 5.02 18.51 -21.87
CA ILE A 178 3.86 18.16 -22.72
C ILE A 178 3.30 19.41 -23.39
N LYS A 179 3.16 20.50 -22.62
CA LYS A 179 2.68 21.77 -23.14
C LYS A 179 3.56 22.26 -24.30
N ALA A 180 4.88 22.30 -24.12
CA ALA A 180 5.83 22.71 -25.16
C ALA A 180 5.75 21.84 -26.42
N ALA A 181 5.53 20.51 -26.22
CA ALA A 181 5.38 19.59 -27.35
C ALA A 181 4.07 19.82 -28.12
N LEU A 182 2.98 20.19 -27.45
CA LEU A 182 1.68 20.41 -28.07
C LEU A 182 1.51 21.81 -28.67
N ASP A 183 2.16 22.82 -28.10
CA ASP A 183 2.05 24.22 -28.56
C ASP A 183 2.74 24.44 -29.92
N ASP A 184 3.76 23.64 -30.27
CA ASP A 184 4.46 23.74 -31.55
C ASP A 184 4.33 22.44 -32.36
N PRO A 185 3.59 22.46 -33.49
CA PRO A 185 3.45 21.28 -34.35
C PRO A 185 4.78 20.65 -34.79
N LYS A 186 5.83 21.45 -35.01
CA LYS A 186 7.14 20.94 -35.40
C LYS A 186 7.83 20.19 -34.28
N VAL A 187 7.65 20.65 -33.04
CA VAL A 187 8.17 19.95 -31.86
C VAL A 187 7.45 18.65 -31.69
N TRP A 188 6.11 18.66 -31.80
CA TRP A 188 5.32 17.42 -31.74
C TRP A 188 5.75 16.42 -32.81
N ASP A 189 5.87 16.86 -34.07
CA ASP A 189 6.24 16.01 -35.20
C ASP A 189 7.62 15.36 -34.96
N SER A 190 8.58 16.11 -34.39
CA SER A 190 9.90 15.57 -34.02
C SER A 190 9.86 14.49 -32.96
N TYR A 191 8.83 14.48 -32.06
CA TYR A 191 8.57 13.39 -31.13
C TYR A 191 7.84 12.25 -31.82
N ALA A 192 6.84 12.54 -32.63
CA ALA A 192 5.98 11.53 -33.26
C ALA A 192 6.73 10.69 -34.33
N GLU A 193 7.80 11.18 -34.90
CA GLU A 193 8.69 10.47 -35.83
C GLU A 193 9.52 9.36 -35.13
N ASP A 194 9.63 9.41 -33.80
CA ASP A 194 10.46 8.48 -33.03
C ASP A 194 9.69 7.97 -31.80
N ASP A 195 9.23 6.71 -31.87
CA ASP A 195 8.50 6.04 -30.79
C ASP A 195 9.25 6.05 -29.44
N GLN A 196 10.59 6.01 -29.45
CA GLN A 196 11.37 6.05 -28.22
C GLN A 196 11.32 7.43 -27.58
N LYS A 197 11.36 8.51 -28.37
CA LYS A 197 11.26 9.87 -27.86
C LYS A 197 9.86 10.18 -27.35
N LEU A 198 8.82 9.89 -28.14
CA LEU A 198 7.44 10.18 -27.75
C LEU A 198 7.00 9.33 -26.57
N GLY A 199 7.25 8.02 -26.63
CA GLY A 199 6.88 7.10 -25.55
C GLY A 199 7.60 7.46 -24.24
N ARG A 200 8.89 7.84 -24.32
CA ARG A 200 9.67 8.28 -23.16
C ARG A 200 9.13 9.59 -22.58
N LEU A 201 8.83 10.59 -23.40
CA LEU A 201 8.22 11.84 -22.95
C LEU A 201 6.94 11.56 -22.16
N LEU A 202 6.00 10.80 -22.73
CA LEU A 202 4.71 10.51 -22.13
C LEU A 202 4.85 9.68 -20.84
N LEU A 203 5.66 8.61 -20.86
CA LEU A 203 5.86 7.74 -19.69
C LEU A 203 6.54 8.49 -18.54
N THR A 204 7.59 9.29 -18.85
CA THR A 204 8.29 10.07 -17.81
C THR A 204 7.34 11.07 -17.15
N GLU A 205 6.54 11.79 -17.93
CA GLU A 205 5.57 12.75 -17.36
C GLU A 205 4.49 12.05 -16.54
N LEU A 206 3.93 10.93 -17.01
CA LEU A 206 2.97 10.15 -16.24
C LEU A 206 3.54 9.69 -14.89
N LEU A 207 4.74 9.13 -14.87
CA LEU A 207 5.37 8.60 -13.65
C LEU A 207 5.83 9.71 -12.70
N SER A 208 6.35 10.82 -13.25
CA SER A 208 6.84 11.95 -12.43
C SER A 208 5.72 12.72 -11.74
N TRP A 209 4.56 12.86 -12.35
CA TRP A 209 3.42 13.56 -11.74
C TRP A 209 2.54 12.69 -10.85
N GLN A 210 2.59 11.37 -11.02
CA GLN A 210 1.69 10.46 -10.32
C GLN A 210 1.77 10.58 -8.79
N PHE A 211 2.97 10.71 -8.20
CA PHE A 211 3.10 10.77 -6.74
C PHE A 211 2.60 12.08 -6.13
N ALA A 212 2.44 13.12 -6.95
CA ALA A 212 1.98 14.46 -6.56
C ALA A 212 0.57 14.78 -7.09
N SER A 213 -0.18 13.76 -7.47
CA SER A 213 -1.52 13.87 -8.04
C SER A 213 -2.43 12.78 -7.53
N PRO A 214 -3.74 13.06 -7.35
CA PRO A 214 -4.69 12.07 -6.86
C PRO A 214 -4.76 10.79 -7.69
N VAL A 215 -4.94 9.65 -7.03
CA VAL A 215 -5.18 8.35 -7.67
C VAL A 215 -6.63 8.27 -8.11
N ARG A 216 -6.87 8.06 -9.40
CA ARG A 216 -8.18 8.03 -10.06
C ARG A 216 -8.70 6.60 -10.20
N TRP A 217 -8.86 5.92 -9.07
CA TRP A 217 -9.23 4.51 -9.05
C TRP A 217 -10.69 4.26 -9.39
N ILE A 218 -11.60 5.21 -9.05
CA ILE A 218 -13.00 5.16 -9.43
C ILE A 218 -13.14 5.13 -10.96
N GLU A 219 -12.47 6.07 -11.65
CA GLU A 219 -12.51 6.15 -13.11
C GLU A 219 -11.84 4.95 -13.77
N THR A 220 -10.72 4.47 -13.19
CA THR A 220 -10.03 3.27 -13.67
C THR A 220 -10.95 2.04 -13.59
N GLN A 221 -11.63 1.83 -12.46
CA GLN A 221 -12.56 0.72 -12.30
C GLN A 221 -13.80 0.87 -13.21
N ALA A 222 -14.29 2.09 -13.38
CA ALA A 222 -15.39 2.34 -14.31
C ALA A 222 -15.02 2.01 -15.75
N LEU A 223 -13.80 2.34 -16.17
CA LEU A 223 -13.25 1.96 -17.46
C LEU A 223 -13.12 0.43 -17.60
N LEU A 224 -12.56 -0.24 -16.59
CA LEU A 224 -12.35 -1.69 -16.63
C LEU A 224 -13.66 -2.46 -16.70
N PHE A 225 -14.62 -2.13 -15.83
CA PHE A 225 -15.85 -2.90 -15.63
C PHE A 225 -17.02 -2.43 -16.51
N GLY A 226 -16.96 -1.23 -17.07
CA GLY A 226 -17.95 -0.75 -18.03
C GLY A 226 -18.01 -1.64 -19.26
N SER A 227 -19.20 -1.79 -19.85
CA SER A 227 -19.34 -2.51 -21.12
C SER A 227 -18.71 -1.73 -22.27
N ALA A 228 -18.32 -2.45 -23.33
CA ALA A 228 -17.80 -1.81 -24.54
C ALA A 228 -18.80 -0.80 -25.15
N GLU A 229 -20.10 -1.07 -25.06
CA GLU A 229 -21.18 -0.18 -25.52
C GLU A 229 -21.22 1.14 -24.74
N GLN A 230 -20.77 1.13 -23.49
CA GLN A 230 -20.66 2.30 -22.61
C GLN A 230 -19.27 2.95 -22.66
N GLY A 231 -18.39 2.50 -23.56
CA GLY A 231 -17.01 2.98 -23.67
C GLY A 231 -16.06 2.39 -22.65
N GLY A 232 -16.45 1.33 -21.95
CA GLY A 232 -15.60 0.56 -21.06
C GLY A 232 -14.81 -0.52 -21.79
N LEU A 233 -13.92 -1.20 -21.06
CA LEU A 233 -13.10 -2.30 -21.60
C LEU A 233 -13.78 -3.66 -21.50
N GLY A 234 -14.88 -3.77 -20.76
CA GLY A 234 -15.64 -5.00 -20.64
C GLY A 234 -14.86 -6.17 -20.03
N VAL A 235 -13.96 -5.88 -19.07
CA VAL A 235 -13.10 -6.89 -18.45
C VAL A 235 -13.95 -7.98 -17.80
N GLU A 236 -13.60 -9.24 -18.04
CA GLU A 236 -14.25 -10.43 -17.49
C GLU A 236 -13.47 -11.02 -16.31
N GLU A 237 -12.16 -10.82 -16.30
CA GLU A 237 -11.28 -11.25 -15.20
C GLU A 237 -10.48 -10.07 -14.65
N TYR A 238 -10.46 -9.94 -13.33
CA TYR A 238 -9.74 -8.91 -12.63
C TYR A 238 -8.80 -9.52 -11.60
N VAL A 239 -7.49 -9.39 -11.81
CA VAL A 239 -6.47 -10.03 -10.99
C VAL A 239 -5.65 -8.98 -10.24
N GLU A 240 -5.72 -8.98 -8.91
CA GLU A 240 -4.83 -8.19 -8.06
C GLU A 240 -3.49 -8.91 -7.92
N VAL A 241 -2.43 -8.30 -8.48
CA VAL A 241 -1.05 -8.71 -8.25
C VAL A 241 -0.51 -7.90 -7.09
N GLY A 242 -0.61 -8.43 -5.88
CA GLY A 242 -0.27 -7.70 -4.67
C GLY A 242 0.15 -8.60 -3.53
N LEU A 243 0.71 -7.98 -2.50
CA LEU A 243 1.31 -8.64 -1.36
C LEU A 243 0.26 -9.02 -0.30
N GLY A 244 0.43 -10.23 0.23
CA GLY A 244 -0.24 -10.72 1.44
C GLY A 244 -1.67 -11.19 1.27
N ASN A 245 -2.17 -11.78 2.34
CA ASN A 245 -3.48 -12.46 2.43
C ASN A 245 -4.68 -11.50 2.61
N ALA A 246 -4.45 -10.18 2.56
CA ALA A 246 -5.50 -9.17 2.71
C ALA A 246 -5.66 -8.37 1.41
N PRO A 247 -6.41 -8.89 0.42
CA PRO A 247 -6.60 -8.22 -0.86
C PRO A 247 -7.19 -6.82 -0.68
N THR A 248 -6.58 -5.81 -1.29
CA THR A 248 -7.05 -4.42 -1.24
C THR A 248 -7.80 -4.06 -2.51
N LEU A 249 -7.16 -4.24 -3.66
CA LEU A 249 -7.73 -3.87 -4.97
C LEU A 249 -8.80 -4.85 -5.40
N ALA A 250 -8.62 -6.15 -5.15
CA ALA A 250 -9.65 -7.16 -5.40
C ALA A 250 -10.92 -6.88 -4.58
N ASN A 251 -10.76 -6.51 -3.29
CA ASN A 251 -11.90 -6.13 -2.45
C ASN A 251 -12.57 -4.83 -2.91
N LEU A 252 -11.82 -3.85 -3.42
CA LEU A 252 -12.39 -2.64 -4.01
C LEU A 252 -13.13 -2.97 -5.30
N GLY A 253 -12.54 -3.75 -6.20
CA GLY A 253 -13.18 -4.22 -7.43
C GLY A 253 -14.48 -4.95 -7.17
N ALA A 254 -14.48 -5.91 -6.25
CA ALA A 254 -15.69 -6.64 -5.86
C ALA A 254 -16.79 -5.74 -5.26
N LYS A 255 -16.43 -4.66 -4.57
CA LYS A 255 -17.40 -3.66 -4.08
C LYS A 255 -17.91 -2.75 -5.20
N THR A 256 -17.03 -2.34 -6.12
CA THR A 256 -17.40 -1.55 -7.29
C THR A 256 -18.42 -2.28 -8.16
N LEU A 257 -18.21 -3.58 -8.40
CA LEU A 257 -19.14 -4.43 -9.15
C LEU A 257 -20.53 -4.57 -8.52
N ARG A 258 -20.67 -4.25 -7.22
CA ARG A 258 -21.99 -4.19 -6.56
C ARG A 258 -22.72 -2.86 -6.73
N LEU A 259 -22.09 -1.87 -7.33
CA LEU A 259 -22.74 -0.60 -7.60
C LEU A 259 -23.77 -0.75 -8.72
N PRO A 260 -24.90 0.00 -8.69
CA PRO A 260 -26.00 -0.16 -9.65
C PRO A 260 -25.58 -0.06 -11.12
N GLN A 261 -24.60 0.80 -11.44
CA GLN A 261 -24.10 0.98 -12.82
C GLN A 261 -23.36 -0.23 -13.39
N PHE A 262 -22.97 -1.20 -12.53
CA PHE A 262 -22.32 -2.44 -12.95
C PHE A 262 -23.23 -3.67 -12.75
N ALA A 263 -24.51 -3.45 -12.46
CA ALA A 263 -25.47 -4.55 -12.31
C ALA A 263 -25.51 -5.39 -13.61
N GLY A 264 -25.41 -6.71 -13.45
CA GLY A 264 -25.38 -7.64 -14.59
C GLY A 264 -23.99 -7.84 -15.24
N ARG A 265 -22.94 -7.20 -14.73
CA ARG A 265 -21.56 -7.53 -15.15
C ARG A 265 -21.08 -8.78 -14.42
N ASP A 266 -20.68 -9.78 -15.17
CA ASP A 266 -20.04 -10.99 -14.67
C ASP A 266 -18.52 -10.82 -14.79
N VAL A 267 -17.87 -10.54 -13.65
CA VAL A 267 -16.41 -10.33 -13.58
C VAL A 267 -15.87 -11.17 -12.45
N THR A 268 -14.99 -12.09 -12.78
CA THR A 268 -14.29 -12.89 -11.78
C THR A 268 -13.14 -12.09 -11.17
N VAL A 269 -13.09 -12.01 -9.83
CA VAL A 269 -12.11 -11.22 -9.11
C VAL A 269 -11.15 -12.14 -8.35
N TYR A 270 -9.88 -12.08 -8.72
CA TYR A 270 -8.79 -12.85 -8.12
C TYR A 270 -7.80 -11.97 -7.36
N ASN A 271 -7.12 -12.57 -6.40
CA ASN A 271 -5.88 -12.05 -5.82
C ASN A 271 -4.83 -13.16 -5.89
N VAL A 272 -3.62 -12.86 -6.36
CA VAL A 272 -2.56 -13.85 -6.60
C VAL A 272 -2.18 -14.65 -5.36
N GLY A 273 -2.25 -14.07 -4.15
CA GLY A 273 -1.94 -14.78 -2.91
C GLY A 273 -3.12 -15.62 -2.38
N ARG A 274 -4.35 -15.11 -2.47
CA ARG A 274 -5.55 -15.79 -2.02
C ARG A 274 -5.97 -16.94 -2.95
N ASP A 275 -5.86 -16.70 -4.25
CA ASP A 275 -6.40 -17.57 -5.31
C ASP A 275 -5.26 -18.22 -6.12
N GLU A 276 -4.14 -18.51 -5.47
CA GLU A 276 -2.90 -19.01 -6.09
C GLU A 276 -3.16 -20.20 -7.04
N GLY A 277 -3.91 -21.19 -6.59
CA GLY A 277 -4.21 -22.38 -7.40
C GLY A 277 -5.11 -22.13 -8.62
N ARG A 278 -5.64 -20.90 -8.80
CA ARG A 278 -6.44 -20.49 -9.97
C ARG A 278 -5.69 -19.51 -10.87
N VAL A 279 -4.69 -18.81 -10.31
CA VAL A 279 -3.96 -17.75 -11.01
C VAL A 279 -2.64 -18.25 -11.57
N TYR A 280 -2.00 -19.19 -10.89
CA TYR A 280 -0.73 -19.77 -11.31
C TYR A 280 -0.93 -21.18 -11.87
N MET A 281 -0.35 -21.44 -13.04
CA MET A 281 -0.10 -22.79 -13.51
C MET A 281 1.15 -23.34 -12.83
N THR A 282 1.07 -24.56 -12.35
CA THR A 282 2.23 -25.29 -11.80
C THR A 282 2.74 -26.32 -12.82
N ASP A 283 3.95 -26.84 -12.66
CA ASP A 283 4.49 -27.87 -13.54
C ASP A 283 3.67 -29.18 -13.53
N SER A 284 2.79 -29.32 -12.56
CA SER A 284 1.86 -30.46 -12.43
C SER A 284 0.48 -30.21 -13.08
N ASP A 285 0.21 -28.98 -13.51
CA ASP A 285 -1.08 -28.64 -14.12
C ASP A 285 -1.19 -29.22 -15.52
N SER A 286 -2.27 -29.92 -15.81
CA SER A 286 -2.56 -30.42 -17.14
C SER A 286 -2.88 -29.28 -18.09
N LEU A 287 -2.17 -29.19 -19.21
CA LEU A 287 -2.46 -28.26 -20.30
C LEU A 287 -3.58 -28.76 -21.22
N VAL A 288 -4.10 -29.94 -20.95
CA VAL A 288 -5.20 -30.54 -21.72
C VAL A 288 -6.51 -30.09 -21.06
N ALA A 289 -7.28 -29.25 -21.73
CA ALA A 289 -8.67 -29.01 -21.34
C ALA A 289 -9.41 -30.34 -21.35
N ASP A 290 -9.99 -30.74 -20.22
CA ASP A 290 -10.95 -31.84 -20.19
C ASP A 290 -12.21 -31.38 -20.91
N ASP A 291 -12.36 -31.75 -22.17
CA ASP A 291 -13.54 -31.47 -22.98
C ASP A 291 -14.79 -32.28 -22.56
N ASP A 292 -14.71 -33.03 -21.44
CA ASP A 292 -15.78 -33.87 -20.90
C ASP A 292 -16.15 -33.53 -19.46
N ALA A 293 -16.47 -32.28 -19.14
CA ALA A 293 -17.15 -31.95 -17.89
C ALA A 293 -18.64 -31.73 -18.18
N ASP A 294 -19.40 -32.79 -17.93
CA ASP A 294 -20.84 -32.85 -17.94
C ASP A 294 -21.49 -31.77 -17.07
N ASP A 295 -22.44 -31.05 -17.67
CA ASP A 295 -23.32 -30.08 -17.04
C ASP A 295 -24.11 -30.71 -15.87
N SER A 296 -23.70 -30.45 -14.65
CA SER A 296 -24.61 -30.54 -13.51
C SER A 296 -24.42 -29.42 -12.53
N VAL A 297 -25.34 -28.50 -12.61
CA VAL A 297 -25.60 -27.35 -11.76
C VAL A 297 -25.81 -27.79 -10.31
N ALA A 298 -25.04 -27.23 -9.36
CA ALA A 298 -25.47 -27.06 -7.99
C ALA A 298 -24.90 -25.79 -7.37
N ALA A 299 -25.78 -24.88 -7.04
CA ALA A 299 -25.47 -23.67 -6.29
C ALA A 299 -25.00 -24.01 -4.85
N PRO A 300 -24.00 -23.32 -4.30
CA PRO A 300 -23.67 -23.50 -2.89
C PRO A 300 -24.47 -22.56 -2.01
N ALA A 301 -25.20 -23.15 -1.10
CA ALA A 301 -25.82 -22.51 0.04
C ALA A 301 -24.76 -22.04 1.03
N ALA A 302 -25.06 -20.91 1.69
CA ALA A 302 -24.32 -20.40 2.81
C ALA A 302 -24.30 -21.42 3.97
N ALA A 303 -23.13 -21.68 4.52
CA ALA A 303 -23.01 -22.41 5.78
C ALA A 303 -21.98 -21.76 6.70
N SER A 304 -22.48 -21.46 7.88
CA SER A 304 -21.84 -21.03 9.10
C SER A 304 -20.81 -22.04 9.63
N ALA A 305 -19.78 -21.52 10.31
CA ALA A 305 -18.78 -22.29 11.02
C ALA A 305 -19.35 -23.13 12.16
N PRO A 306 -18.67 -24.21 12.52
CA PRO A 306 -18.45 -24.46 13.94
C PRO A 306 -16.99 -24.77 14.29
N ALA A 307 -16.61 -24.31 15.47
CA ALA A 307 -15.38 -24.64 16.17
C ALA A 307 -15.44 -26.10 16.68
N VAL A 308 -14.34 -26.85 16.54
CA VAL A 308 -14.05 -27.99 17.42
C VAL A 308 -12.55 -28.22 17.58
N ALA A 309 -12.15 -28.22 18.76
CA ALA A 309 -11.16 -28.79 19.63
C ALA A 309 -10.09 -29.78 19.08
N ALA A 310 -8.97 -29.64 19.77
CA ALA A 310 -7.72 -30.33 19.77
C ALA A 310 -7.74 -31.88 19.78
N ALA A 311 -6.74 -32.44 19.12
CA ALA A 311 -6.06 -33.66 19.62
C ALA A 311 -4.65 -33.75 19.01
N ALA A 312 -3.65 -33.86 19.87
CA ALA A 312 -2.28 -34.20 19.50
C ALA A 312 -2.11 -35.69 19.25
N PRO A 313 -1.15 -36.12 18.46
CA PRO A 313 -0.45 -37.38 18.78
C PRO A 313 1.09 -37.26 18.70
N ALA A 314 1.66 -37.70 19.78
CA ALA A 314 2.80 -38.60 19.93
C ALA A 314 4.04 -38.49 19.04
N ALA A 315 5.14 -38.26 19.71
CA ALA A 315 6.52 -38.37 19.28
C ALA A 315 6.90 -39.75 18.74
N VAL A 316 7.66 -39.77 17.65
CA VAL A 316 8.46 -40.94 17.26
C VAL A 316 9.93 -40.50 17.15
N ALA A 317 10.77 -41.32 17.81
CA ALA A 317 12.17 -41.09 18.04
C ALA A 317 13.03 -41.09 16.76
N ALA A 318 14.01 -40.21 16.73
CA ALA A 318 15.08 -40.17 15.73
C ALA A 318 16.24 -41.11 16.13
N ALA A 319 16.76 -41.86 15.17
CA ALA A 319 18.02 -42.56 15.28
C ALA A 319 19.13 -41.75 14.55
N PRO A 320 20.40 -41.84 14.99
CA PRO A 320 21.46 -40.97 14.57
C PRO A 320 22.11 -41.39 13.26
N VAL A 321 22.44 -40.42 12.39
CA VAL A 321 23.25 -40.67 11.20
C VAL A 321 24.60 -39.98 11.38
N THR A 322 25.62 -40.79 11.19
CA THR A 322 27.05 -40.49 11.31
C THR A 322 27.57 -39.51 10.26
N ALA A 323 28.46 -38.62 10.73
CA ALA A 323 29.14 -37.61 9.92
C ALA A 323 30.23 -38.24 9.03
N ALA A 324 30.40 -37.76 7.80
CA ALA A 324 31.56 -37.97 6.94
C ALA A 324 32.29 -36.62 6.71
N PRO A 325 33.63 -36.63 6.44
CA PRO A 325 34.49 -35.50 6.74
C PRO A 325 34.52 -34.42 5.67
N ALA A 326 34.74 -33.19 6.14
CA ALA A 326 34.87 -31.98 5.36
C ALA A 326 36.10 -31.91 4.48
N ALA A 327 35.95 -31.51 3.22
CA ALA A 327 37.02 -31.12 2.33
C ALA A 327 37.43 -29.65 2.59
N ALA A 328 38.74 -29.42 2.60
CA ALA A 328 39.37 -28.14 2.92
C ALA A 328 39.07 -27.06 1.85
N ALA A 329 38.70 -25.85 2.32
CA ALA A 329 38.61 -24.65 1.51
C ALA A 329 39.97 -23.96 1.34
N PRO A 330 40.23 -23.27 0.22
CA PRO A 330 41.49 -22.56 0.01
C PRO A 330 41.56 -21.26 0.83
N ALA A 331 42.78 -20.94 1.27
CA ALA A 331 43.12 -19.80 2.12
C ALA A 331 42.82 -18.45 1.43
N ALA A 332 42.21 -17.55 2.17
CA ALA A 332 42.04 -16.14 1.81
C ALA A 332 43.31 -15.32 2.12
N PRO A 333 43.59 -14.26 1.38
CA PRO A 333 44.78 -13.42 1.62
C PRO A 333 44.61 -12.56 2.88
N ALA A 334 45.69 -12.48 3.64
CA ALA A 334 45.83 -11.70 4.86
C ALA A 334 45.91 -10.20 4.56
N GLY A 335 45.22 -9.39 5.39
CA GLY A 335 45.62 -8.03 5.61
C GLY A 335 44.55 -6.96 5.43
N ALA A 336 43.68 -6.75 6.45
CA ALA A 336 43.08 -5.46 6.75
C ALA A 336 43.26 -5.19 8.25
N PRO A 337 43.50 -3.93 8.68
CA PRO A 337 43.82 -3.63 10.07
C PRO A 337 42.57 -3.86 10.96
N SER A 338 42.80 -4.50 12.10
CA SER A 338 41.78 -4.72 13.13
C SER A 338 41.29 -3.36 13.66
N GLY A 339 40.11 -2.96 13.21
CA GLY A 339 39.34 -1.94 13.91
C GLY A 339 39.00 -2.45 15.30
N ALA A 340 39.06 -1.56 16.32
CA ALA A 340 38.66 -1.88 17.69
C ALA A 340 37.30 -2.58 17.67
N ALA A 341 37.17 -3.68 18.41
CA ALA A 341 35.90 -4.40 18.56
C ALA A 341 34.83 -3.41 19.04
N VAL A 342 33.82 -3.21 18.24
CA VAL A 342 32.66 -2.41 18.64
C VAL A 342 32.01 -3.15 19.81
N ALA A 343 31.86 -2.46 20.96
CA ALA A 343 31.22 -3.05 22.11
C ALA A 343 29.77 -3.41 21.76
N ASP A 344 29.34 -4.62 22.13
CA ASP A 344 27.96 -5.05 21.95
C ASP A 344 27.01 -4.11 22.68
N ILE A 345 25.95 -3.66 22.01
CA ILE A 345 24.89 -2.85 22.61
C ILE A 345 24.03 -3.82 23.44
N PRO A 346 23.85 -3.55 24.76
CA PRO A 346 22.96 -4.36 25.57
C PRO A 346 21.53 -4.26 25.03
N PHE A 347 20.90 -5.40 24.80
CA PHE A 347 19.51 -5.51 24.29
C PHE A 347 18.69 -6.30 25.31
N ASN A 348 17.61 -5.72 25.79
CA ASN A 348 16.78 -6.29 26.86
C ASN A 348 15.30 -6.41 26.43
N ALA A 349 14.44 -6.93 27.31
CA ALA A 349 13.03 -7.16 26.99
C ALA A 349 12.30 -5.86 26.62
N SER A 350 12.61 -4.72 27.23
CA SER A 350 11.98 -3.44 26.87
C SER A 350 12.39 -2.97 25.47
N ASP A 351 13.62 -3.27 25.01
CA ASP A 351 14.08 -2.91 23.68
C ASP A 351 13.34 -3.75 22.63
N ALA A 352 13.18 -5.06 22.90
CA ALA A 352 12.39 -5.96 22.05
C ALA A 352 10.94 -5.49 21.93
N ILE A 353 10.32 -5.11 23.05
CA ILE A 353 8.94 -4.63 23.03
C ILE A 353 8.83 -3.29 22.31
N ALA A 354 9.79 -2.38 22.46
CA ALA A 354 9.80 -1.13 21.69
C ALA A 354 9.83 -1.40 20.17
N MET A 355 10.59 -2.41 19.74
CA MET A 355 10.62 -2.84 18.35
C MET A 355 9.29 -3.45 17.89
N LEU A 356 8.68 -4.33 18.66
CA LEU A 356 7.37 -4.92 18.36
C LEU A 356 6.26 -3.85 18.30
N LEU A 357 6.26 -2.90 19.22
CA LEU A 357 5.34 -1.77 19.21
C LEU A 357 5.53 -0.92 17.96
N ALA A 358 6.78 -0.59 17.62
CA ALA A 358 7.12 0.17 16.43
C ALA A 358 6.68 -0.55 15.15
N TYR A 359 6.94 -1.85 15.04
CA TYR A 359 6.54 -2.69 13.92
C TYR A 359 5.02 -2.77 13.78
N SER A 360 4.30 -3.03 14.87
CA SER A 360 2.84 -3.10 14.89
C SER A 360 2.16 -1.77 14.57
N ALA A 361 2.68 -0.67 15.11
CA ALA A 361 2.19 0.69 14.85
C ALA A 361 2.68 1.27 13.51
N LYS A 362 3.67 0.63 12.87
CA LYS A 362 4.37 1.08 11.65
C LYS A 362 4.96 2.49 11.82
N VAL A 363 5.63 2.70 12.93
CA VAL A 363 6.37 3.92 13.27
C VAL A 363 7.78 3.56 13.71
N ARG A 364 8.68 4.54 13.75
CA ARG A 364 10.02 4.28 14.31
C ARG A 364 9.97 4.23 15.85
N PRO A 365 10.86 3.46 16.53
CA PRO A 365 10.86 3.36 17.99
C PRO A 365 10.95 4.72 18.71
N ASP A 366 11.72 5.67 18.16
CA ASP A 366 11.89 7.02 18.70
C ASP A 366 10.65 7.92 18.54
N GLN A 367 9.64 7.49 17.80
CA GLN A 367 8.36 8.18 17.62
C GLN A 367 7.29 7.73 18.61
N ILE A 368 7.54 6.65 19.35
CA ILE A 368 6.63 6.15 20.38
C ILE A 368 6.83 6.95 21.66
N GLY A 369 5.74 7.51 22.18
CA GLY A 369 5.75 8.28 23.43
C GLY A 369 5.66 7.37 24.66
N GLU A 370 6.29 7.73 25.76
CA GLU A 370 6.18 6.99 27.03
C GLU A 370 4.74 6.87 27.56
N SER A 371 3.87 7.81 27.17
CA SER A 371 2.46 7.87 27.55
C SER A 371 1.54 7.13 26.57
N ASP A 372 2.04 6.65 25.43
CA ASP A 372 1.25 5.87 24.50
C ASP A 372 0.85 4.52 25.14
N THR A 373 -0.25 3.96 24.69
CA THR A 373 -0.73 2.64 25.13
C THR A 373 -0.81 1.68 23.94
N THR A 374 -0.92 0.39 24.21
CA THR A 374 -1.15 -0.60 23.16
C THR A 374 -2.44 -0.28 22.38
N ASP A 375 -3.44 0.30 23.02
CA ASP A 375 -4.69 0.73 22.39
C ASP A 375 -4.47 1.92 21.45
N THR A 376 -3.74 2.97 21.88
CA THR A 376 -3.43 4.13 21.03
C THR A 376 -2.55 3.74 19.84
N LEU A 377 -1.56 2.86 20.06
CA LEU A 377 -0.64 2.40 19.00
C LEU A 377 -1.32 1.48 17.98
N THR A 378 -2.38 0.76 18.38
CA THR A 378 -3.19 -0.07 17.49
C THR A 378 -4.47 0.63 16.99
N ASN A 379 -4.60 1.95 17.25
CA ASN A 379 -5.75 2.79 16.87
C ASN A 379 -7.10 2.25 17.37
N GLY A 380 -7.14 1.67 18.57
CA GLY A 380 -8.34 1.10 19.17
C GLY A 380 -8.87 -0.17 18.47
N VAL A 381 -8.08 -0.78 17.57
CA VAL A 381 -8.49 -2.02 16.87
C VAL A 381 -8.19 -3.22 17.75
N SER A 382 -9.20 -3.79 18.38
CA SER A 382 -9.07 -4.89 19.35
C SER A 382 -8.33 -6.11 18.80
N SER A 383 -8.53 -6.49 17.55
CA SER A 383 -7.82 -7.63 16.92
C SER A 383 -6.31 -7.35 16.81
N ARG A 384 -5.90 -6.14 16.43
CA ARG A 384 -4.49 -5.75 16.35
C ARG A 384 -3.85 -5.68 17.74
N ARG A 385 -4.58 -5.13 18.72
CA ARG A 385 -4.11 -5.09 20.10
C ARG A 385 -3.91 -6.50 20.65
N ASN A 386 -4.86 -7.40 20.42
CA ASN A 386 -4.75 -8.79 20.87
C ASN A 386 -3.58 -9.51 20.18
N GLN A 387 -3.39 -9.29 18.87
CA GLN A 387 -2.25 -9.87 18.16
C GLN A 387 -0.93 -9.32 18.74
N LEU A 388 -0.80 -8.02 18.96
CA LEU A 388 0.38 -7.41 19.58
C LEU A 388 0.67 -7.99 20.97
N LEU A 389 -0.36 -8.21 21.81
CA LEU A 389 -0.19 -8.81 23.12
C LEU A 389 0.26 -10.28 23.04
N MET A 390 -0.23 -11.01 22.04
CA MET A 390 0.23 -12.38 21.74
C MET A 390 1.69 -12.36 21.26
N ASP A 391 2.06 -11.45 20.39
CA ASP A 391 3.42 -11.31 19.86
C ASP A 391 4.41 -10.97 21.00
N ILE A 392 4.02 -10.06 21.90
CA ILE A 392 4.80 -9.72 23.11
C ILE A 392 5.01 -10.97 23.99
N SER A 393 3.96 -11.72 24.25
CA SER A 393 4.03 -12.92 25.09
C SER A 393 4.89 -14.01 24.43
N SER A 394 4.74 -14.21 23.14
CA SER A 394 5.53 -15.16 22.35
C SER A 394 7.01 -14.77 22.30
N GLU A 395 7.31 -13.51 22.06
CA GLU A 395 8.68 -13.01 22.02
C GLU A 395 9.42 -13.20 23.33
N LEU A 396 8.74 -12.96 24.44
CA LEU A 396 9.30 -13.11 25.78
C LEU A 396 9.27 -14.55 26.30
N GLY A 397 8.63 -15.48 25.60
CA GLY A 397 8.47 -16.88 26.02
C GLY A 397 7.62 -17.05 27.28
N VAL A 398 6.62 -16.17 27.48
CA VAL A 398 5.71 -16.21 28.65
C VAL A 398 4.27 -16.43 28.19
N ALA A 399 3.43 -16.98 29.09
CA ALA A 399 2.03 -17.25 28.78
C ALA A 399 1.21 -15.96 28.57
N SER A 400 1.47 -14.94 29.39
CA SER A 400 0.89 -13.58 29.26
C SER A 400 1.74 -12.57 30.06
N VAL A 401 1.53 -11.29 29.73
CA VAL A 401 2.07 -10.17 30.53
C VAL A 401 0.88 -9.45 31.14
N ASP A 402 0.60 -9.74 32.42
CA ASP A 402 -0.56 -9.17 33.11
C ASP A 402 -0.48 -7.64 33.17
N GLY A 403 -1.59 -6.99 32.83
CA GLY A 403 -1.68 -5.53 32.79
C GLY A 403 -1.11 -4.87 31.50
N ALA A 404 -0.58 -5.65 30.55
CA ALA A 404 -0.02 -5.10 29.32
C ALA A 404 -1.06 -4.40 28.43
N ALA A 405 -2.32 -4.80 28.52
CA ALA A 405 -3.39 -4.25 27.67
C ALA A 405 -3.72 -2.79 27.97
N GLU A 406 -3.63 -2.39 29.25
CA GLU A 406 -3.95 -1.06 29.75
C GLU A 406 -2.70 -0.21 30.04
N ALA A 407 -1.52 -0.83 30.01
CA ALA A 407 -0.28 -0.17 30.38
C ALA A 407 0.11 0.88 29.36
N THR A 408 0.67 2.00 29.84
CA THR A 408 1.46 2.91 29.01
C THR A 408 2.75 2.23 28.58
N VAL A 409 3.37 2.69 27.49
CA VAL A 409 4.66 2.15 27.01
C VAL A 409 5.72 2.15 28.10
N LYS A 410 5.77 3.20 28.92
CA LYS A 410 6.66 3.27 30.08
C LYS A 410 6.38 2.18 31.12
N ALA A 411 5.11 1.98 31.47
CA ALA A 411 4.70 0.94 32.42
C ALA A 411 4.93 -0.45 31.84
N LEU A 412 4.62 -0.66 30.56
CA LEU A 412 4.83 -1.90 29.84
C LEU A 412 6.33 -2.28 29.82
N SER A 413 7.22 -1.33 29.51
CA SER A 413 8.67 -1.55 29.55
C SER A 413 9.16 -2.03 30.92
N ALA A 414 8.63 -1.46 32.00
CA ALA A 414 8.95 -1.90 33.35
C ALA A 414 8.41 -3.31 33.66
N LEU A 415 7.18 -3.61 33.21
CA LEU A 415 6.54 -4.92 33.39
C LEU A 415 7.31 -6.04 32.67
N VAL A 416 7.67 -5.84 31.40
CA VAL A 416 8.36 -6.86 30.62
C VAL A 416 9.77 -7.14 31.12
N ASN A 417 10.50 -6.14 31.58
CA ASN A 417 11.82 -6.33 32.22
C ASN A 417 11.71 -7.11 33.53
N LYS A 418 10.61 -6.95 34.26
CA LYS A 418 10.34 -7.73 35.47
C LYS A 418 9.97 -9.19 35.18
N VAL A 419 9.17 -9.40 34.11
CA VAL A 419 8.69 -10.74 33.73
C VAL A 419 9.76 -11.55 33.04
N ALA A 420 10.61 -10.90 32.24
CA ALA A 420 11.69 -11.52 31.47
C ALA A 420 13.06 -10.87 31.74
N PRO A 421 13.60 -10.95 33.00
CA PRO A 421 14.84 -10.27 33.38
C PRO A 421 16.07 -10.80 32.68
N ASN A 422 16.01 -12.05 32.19
CA ASN A 422 17.11 -12.72 31.49
C ASN A 422 16.89 -12.80 29.97
N TYR A 423 16.01 -11.96 29.43
CA TYR A 423 15.74 -11.94 28.01
C TYR A 423 17.03 -11.66 27.22
N LYS A 424 17.33 -12.56 26.27
CA LYS A 424 18.42 -12.41 25.32
C LYS A 424 17.84 -12.14 23.94
N ALA A 425 18.56 -11.34 23.17
CA ALA A 425 18.10 -10.83 21.91
C ALA A 425 17.51 -11.91 21.00
N PHE A 426 16.41 -11.54 20.41
CA PHE A 426 15.56 -12.16 19.39
C PHE A 426 14.96 -13.49 19.81
N GLY A 427 13.76 -13.39 20.40
CA GLY A 427 12.82 -14.47 20.52
C GLY A 427 12.16 -14.79 19.16
N PRO A 428 11.15 -15.68 19.16
CA PRO A 428 10.60 -16.22 17.90
C PRO A 428 9.95 -15.16 16.99
N VAL A 429 9.46 -14.04 17.52
CA VAL A 429 8.76 -13.03 16.70
C VAL A 429 9.74 -12.04 16.05
N LEU A 430 10.83 -11.70 16.72
CA LEU A 430 11.85 -10.80 16.16
C LEU A 430 12.92 -11.54 15.34
N SER A 431 12.95 -12.87 15.40
CA SER A 431 13.85 -13.71 14.59
C SER A 431 13.31 -14.02 13.20
N ASP A 432 12.00 -13.96 13.01
CA ASP A 432 11.31 -14.12 11.71
C ASP A 432 11.34 -12.81 10.91
#